data_845864d031d16e0e004595904e38cc43
#
_entry.id   845864d031d16e0e004595904e38cc43
#
_cell.length_a   1.000
_cell.length_b   1.000
_cell.length_c   1.000
_cell.angle_alpha   90.00
_cell.angle_beta   90.00
_cell.angle_gamma   90.00
#
_symmetry.space_group_name_H-M   'P 1'
#
loop_
_entity.id
_entity.type
_entity.pdbx_description
1 polymer ?
#
loop_
_entity_poly.entity_id
_entity_poly.type
_entity_poly.pdbx_seq_one_letter_code
_entity_poly.pdbx_strand_id
1 'polypeptide(L)'
;FVAGSKGKKYVFEEGAYLLLFGELPDNDQLKEFRDELSECMKLPTNFTRDVIMKAPTADIMGSMTRSILTLGSYDKKKDNLDIPNVLRQSMQLIATFPMIAAYAYHAYNHYEKDQSMYIHRPEKELSIAENFLRMLRPDTCFTDLEARVLDIALLLHMEHGGGNNSTFTTRVVTSSGSDTYSVIAAAMSSLKGKKHGGANLMVMNMMDDIKEHVKDYADEEEIAAYLDKLLNKQAFDKKGLIYGMGPVSYTHLRAHE
;
A
#
# COMPACT_ATOMS: atom_id res chain seq x y z
N PHE A 1 -3.43 0.74 -21.48
CA PHE A 1 -4.27 1.29 -20.40
C PHE A 1 -3.80 2.69 -20.00
N VAL A 2 -2.60 2.83 -19.43
CA VAL A 2 -2.08 4.14 -19.00
C VAL A 2 -1.95 5.15 -20.15
N ALA A 3 -1.56 4.70 -21.34
CA ALA A 3 -1.48 5.54 -22.52
C ALA A 3 -2.86 5.89 -23.11
N GLY A 4 -3.89 5.08 -22.83
CA GLY A 4 -5.26 5.26 -23.30
C GLY A 4 -6.15 6.06 -22.36
N SER A 5 -5.76 6.25 -21.11
CA SER A 5 -6.57 6.98 -20.14
C SER A 5 -6.67 8.46 -20.57
N LYS A 6 -7.87 8.89 -20.93
CA LYS A 6 -8.14 10.24 -21.46
C LYS A 6 -7.74 11.37 -20.50
N GLY A 7 -7.70 11.09 -19.21
CA GLY A 7 -7.46 12.10 -18.18
C GLY A 7 -6.03 12.20 -17.67
N LYS A 8 -5.15 11.26 -17.94
CA LYS A 8 -3.79 11.20 -17.34
C LYS A 8 -3.78 11.25 -15.80
N LYS A 9 -4.91 11.09 -15.17
CA LYS A 9 -5.16 11.21 -13.73
C LYS A 9 -6.19 10.14 -13.34
N TYR A 10 -6.20 9.70 -12.09
CA TYR A 10 -7.13 8.70 -11.55
C TYR A 10 -6.98 7.27 -12.12
N VAL A 11 -5.75 6.90 -12.46
CA VAL A 11 -5.46 5.58 -13.05
C VAL A 11 -5.69 4.46 -12.02
N PHE A 12 -5.41 4.75 -10.75
CA PHE A 12 -5.74 3.85 -9.65
C PHE A 12 -7.25 3.63 -9.52
N GLU A 13 -8.04 4.69 -9.54
CA GLU A 13 -9.50 4.61 -9.43
C GLU A 13 -10.13 3.87 -10.61
N GLU A 14 -9.64 4.10 -11.85
CA GLU A 14 -10.07 3.33 -13.03
C GLU A 14 -9.76 1.83 -12.87
N GLY A 15 -8.56 1.51 -12.38
CA GLY A 15 -8.14 0.12 -12.09
C GLY A 15 -8.97 -0.52 -10.99
N ALA A 16 -9.25 0.20 -9.91
CA ALA A 16 -10.09 -0.26 -8.82
C ALA A 16 -11.54 -0.54 -9.30
N TYR A 17 -12.09 0.36 -10.10
CA TYR A 17 -13.39 0.16 -10.72
C TYR A 17 -13.41 -1.11 -11.58
N LEU A 18 -12.41 -1.26 -12.47
CA LEU A 18 -12.28 -2.45 -13.31
C LEU A 18 -12.24 -3.75 -12.49
N LEU A 19 -11.48 -3.79 -11.40
CA LEU A 19 -11.37 -4.98 -10.55
C LEU A 19 -12.66 -5.28 -9.79
N LEU A 20 -13.42 -4.27 -9.40
CA LEU A 20 -14.67 -4.44 -8.65
C LEU A 20 -15.86 -4.78 -9.55
N PHE A 21 -15.95 -4.18 -10.74
CA PHE A 21 -17.13 -4.26 -11.61
C PHE A 21 -16.89 -5.05 -12.91
N GLY A 22 -15.64 -5.37 -13.26
CA GLY A 22 -15.30 -6.20 -14.41
C GLY A 22 -15.23 -5.47 -15.75
N GLU A 23 -15.45 -4.15 -15.76
CA GLU A 23 -15.40 -3.29 -16.95
C GLU A 23 -14.74 -1.94 -16.64
N LEU A 24 -14.22 -1.27 -17.66
CA LEU A 24 -13.68 0.07 -17.50
C LEU A 24 -14.81 1.10 -17.37
N PRO A 25 -14.70 2.07 -16.45
CA PRO A 25 -15.72 3.09 -16.30
C PRO A 25 -15.73 4.06 -17.48
N ASP A 26 -16.91 4.56 -17.82
CA ASP A 26 -17.03 5.80 -18.56
C ASP A 26 -16.77 7.03 -17.64
N ASN A 27 -16.86 8.25 -18.18
CA ASN A 27 -16.55 9.45 -17.43
C ASN A 27 -17.53 9.69 -16.25
N ASP A 28 -18.80 9.38 -16.43
CA ASP A 28 -19.82 9.59 -15.41
C ASP A 28 -19.70 8.52 -14.31
N GLN A 29 -19.49 7.26 -14.68
CA GLN A 29 -19.23 6.16 -13.77
C GLN A 29 -17.95 6.39 -12.95
N LEU A 30 -16.86 6.86 -13.58
CA LEU A 30 -15.63 7.18 -12.86
C LEU A 30 -15.84 8.32 -11.86
N LYS A 31 -16.60 9.35 -12.27
CA LYS A 31 -16.91 10.46 -11.37
C LYS A 31 -17.73 10.00 -10.18
N GLU A 32 -18.79 9.22 -10.40
CA GLU A 32 -19.64 8.66 -9.33
C GLU A 32 -18.82 7.78 -8.38
N PHE A 33 -17.99 6.89 -8.92
CA PHE A 33 -17.12 6.03 -8.13
C PHE A 33 -16.14 6.83 -7.24
N ARG A 34 -15.55 7.89 -7.77
CA ARG A 34 -14.67 8.79 -7.01
C ARG A 34 -15.43 9.56 -5.93
N ASP A 35 -16.63 10.03 -6.23
CA ASP A 35 -17.49 10.70 -5.26
C ASP A 35 -17.83 9.75 -4.10
N GLU A 36 -18.17 8.49 -4.37
CA GLU A 36 -18.43 7.45 -3.37
C GLU A 36 -17.16 7.11 -2.54
N LEU A 37 -15.99 6.95 -3.18
CA LEU A 37 -14.73 6.73 -2.46
C LEU A 37 -14.41 7.92 -1.52
N SER A 38 -14.63 9.14 -1.99
CA SER A 38 -14.42 10.35 -1.21
C SER A 38 -15.33 10.40 0.03
N GLU A 39 -16.60 10.01 -0.11
CA GLU A 39 -17.51 9.92 1.03
C GLU A 39 -17.10 8.84 2.04
N CYS A 40 -16.39 7.80 1.58
CA CYS A 40 -15.83 6.73 2.42
C CYS A 40 -14.52 7.12 3.13
N MET A 41 -13.86 8.22 2.75
CA MET A 41 -12.60 8.71 3.39
C MET A 41 -12.86 9.30 4.78
N LYS A 42 -13.44 8.51 5.66
CA LYS A 42 -13.78 8.92 7.03
C LYS A 42 -13.46 7.81 8.03
N LEU A 43 -12.72 8.16 9.06
CA LEU A 43 -12.50 7.30 10.21
C LEU A 43 -13.52 7.62 11.32
N PRO A 44 -13.88 6.65 12.17
CA PRO A 44 -14.75 6.90 13.32
C PRO A 44 -14.18 8.02 14.22
N THR A 45 -15.05 8.69 14.95
CA THR A 45 -14.67 9.75 15.89
C THR A 45 -13.59 9.25 16.87
N ASN A 46 -12.52 10.04 17.02
CA ASN A 46 -11.36 9.73 17.85
C ASN A 46 -10.54 8.48 17.44
N PHE A 47 -10.85 7.82 16.33
CA PHE A 47 -10.17 6.58 15.91
C PHE A 47 -8.64 6.77 15.79
N THR A 48 -8.19 7.87 15.20
CA THR A 48 -6.75 8.16 15.08
C THR A 48 -6.09 8.22 16.44
N ARG A 49 -6.67 8.96 17.40
CA ARG A 49 -6.15 9.09 18.77
C ARG A 49 -6.20 7.79 19.56
N ASP A 50 -7.33 7.10 19.52
CA ASP A 50 -7.63 6.00 20.44
C ASP A 50 -7.16 4.64 19.92
N VAL A 51 -6.94 4.51 18.61
CA VAL A 51 -6.51 3.27 17.97
C VAL A 51 -5.11 3.39 17.36
N ILE A 52 -4.90 4.34 16.45
CA ILE A 52 -3.64 4.44 15.68
C ILE A 52 -2.50 4.92 16.60
N MET A 53 -2.72 5.97 17.36
CA MET A 53 -1.70 6.58 18.23
C MET A 53 -1.46 5.83 19.54
N LYS A 54 -2.30 4.86 19.92
CA LYS A 54 -2.16 4.14 21.21
C LYS A 54 -0.97 3.18 21.27
N ALA A 55 -0.53 2.65 20.15
CA ALA A 55 0.60 1.74 20.08
C ALA A 55 1.39 2.00 18.79
N PRO A 56 2.11 3.11 18.72
CA PRO A 56 2.96 3.43 17.57
C PRO A 56 4.09 2.40 17.47
N THR A 57 4.52 2.11 16.25
CA THR A 57 5.58 1.14 15.96
C THR A 57 6.16 1.36 14.58
N ALA A 58 7.41 0.97 14.36
CA ALA A 58 8.03 0.94 13.03
C ALA A 58 7.33 -0.04 12.08
N ASP A 59 6.59 -1.03 12.60
CA ASP A 59 5.77 -1.95 11.82
C ASP A 59 4.44 -1.26 11.41
N ILE A 60 4.51 -0.38 10.41
CA ILE A 60 3.33 0.35 9.91
C ILE A 60 2.26 -0.62 9.40
N MET A 61 2.62 -1.70 8.71
CA MET A 61 1.66 -2.71 8.27
C MET A 61 0.97 -3.41 9.43
N GLY A 62 1.67 -3.66 10.54
CA GLY A 62 1.08 -4.19 11.76
C GLY A 62 0.10 -3.20 12.41
N SER A 63 0.44 -1.90 12.41
CA SER A 63 -0.47 -0.85 12.85
C SER A 63 -1.72 -0.77 11.97
N MET A 64 -1.58 -0.89 10.66
CA MET A 64 -2.71 -0.94 9.72
C MET A 64 -3.59 -2.16 9.98
N THR A 65 -2.99 -3.35 10.11
CA THR A 65 -3.72 -4.60 10.39
C THR A 65 -4.57 -4.49 11.66
N ARG A 66 -4.00 -3.99 12.76
CA ARG A 66 -4.70 -3.73 14.01
C ARG A 66 -5.84 -2.73 13.82
N SER A 67 -5.58 -1.66 13.08
CA SER A 67 -6.57 -0.61 12.81
C SER A 67 -7.76 -1.15 12.01
N ILE A 68 -7.52 -1.98 11.01
CA ILE A 68 -8.57 -2.62 10.20
C ILE A 68 -9.44 -3.52 11.05
N LEU A 69 -8.86 -4.38 11.88
CA LEU A 69 -9.63 -5.22 12.81
C LEU A 69 -10.49 -4.39 13.76
N THR A 70 -9.91 -3.31 14.29
CA THR A 70 -10.66 -2.40 15.18
C THR A 70 -11.75 -1.65 14.42
N LEU A 71 -11.51 -1.25 13.16
CA LEU A 71 -12.51 -0.58 12.33
C LEU A 71 -13.76 -1.45 12.14
N GLY A 72 -13.60 -2.78 12.01
CA GLY A 72 -14.70 -3.73 11.97
C GLY A 72 -15.60 -3.66 13.19
N SER A 73 -15.08 -3.32 14.36
CA SER A 73 -15.90 -3.17 15.59
C SER A 73 -16.85 -1.96 15.56
N TYR A 74 -16.60 -0.99 14.68
CA TYR A 74 -17.48 0.17 14.46
C TYR A 74 -18.56 -0.09 13.41
N ASP A 75 -18.43 -1.17 12.61
CA ASP A 75 -19.41 -1.54 11.60
C ASP A 75 -20.50 -2.47 12.18
N LYS A 76 -21.70 -1.95 12.38
CA LYS A 76 -22.83 -2.73 12.90
C LYS A 76 -23.30 -3.85 11.96
N LYS A 77 -22.89 -3.79 10.69
CA LYS A 77 -23.23 -4.79 9.66
C LYS A 77 -22.01 -5.63 9.25
N LYS A 78 -20.96 -5.70 10.09
CA LYS A 78 -19.72 -6.39 9.72
C LYS A 78 -19.93 -7.85 9.32
N ASP A 79 -20.85 -8.55 9.99
CA ASP A 79 -21.11 -9.97 9.79
C ASP A 79 -22.13 -10.26 8.65
N ASN A 80 -22.64 -9.22 7.98
CA ASN A 80 -23.49 -9.38 6.81
C ASN A 80 -22.60 -9.56 5.56
N LEU A 81 -22.63 -10.77 4.99
CA LEU A 81 -21.80 -11.20 3.87
C LEU A 81 -22.48 -11.07 2.50
N ASP A 82 -23.62 -10.38 2.40
CA ASP A 82 -24.21 -10.11 1.10
C ASP A 82 -23.32 -9.16 0.25
N ILE A 83 -23.37 -9.35 -1.07
CA ILE A 83 -22.50 -8.65 -2.01
C ILE A 83 -22.55 -7.13 -1.84
N PRO A 84 -23.71 -6.47 -1.72
CA PRO A 84 -23.76 -5.01 -1.54
C PRO A 84 -23.07 -4.54 -0.26
N ASN A 85 -23.16 -5.29 0.84
CA ASN A 85 -22.49 -4.91 2.08
C ASN A 85 -20.97 -5.15 2.02
N VAL A 86 -20.54 -6.26 1.45
CA VAL A 86 -19.10 -6.53 1.22
C VAL A 86 -18.50 -5.49 0.29
N LEU A 87 -19.20 -5.07 -0.77
CA LEU A 87 -18.75 -3.97 -1.64
C LEU A 87 -18.62 -2.66 -0.85
N ARG A 88 -19.61 -2.28 -0.04
CA ARG A 88 -19.54 -1.10 0.83
C ARG A 88 -18.33 -1.13 1.77
N GLN A 89 -18.09 -2.27 2.41
CA GLN A 89 -16.95 -2.47 3.29
C GLN A 89 -15.61 -2.38 2.53
N SER A 90 -15.54 -2.95 1.34
CA SER A 90 -14.35 -2.88 0.47
C SER A 90 -14.07 -1.44 0.04
N MET A 91 -15.09 -0.69 -0.38
CA MET A 91 -14.96 0.73 -0.72
C MET A 91 -14.44 1.54 0.46
N GLN A 92 -14.98 1.32 1.66
CA GLN A 92 -14.51 1.97 2.88
C GLN A 92 -13.03 1.65 3.17
N LEU A 93 -12.61 0.40 3.03
CA LEU A 93 -11.22 0.01 3.25
C LEU A 93 -10.28 0.62 2.22
N ILE A 94 -10.63 0.59 0.92
CA ILE A 94 -9.86 1.25 -0.14
C ILE A 94 -9.64 2.73 0.19
N ALA A 95 -10.70 3.42 0.59
CA ALA A 95 -10.66 4.86 0.88
C ALA A 95 -9.90 5.19 2.17
N THR A 96 -9.94 4.33 3.20
CA THR A 96 -9.33 4.61 4.51
C THR A 96 -7.89 4.10 4.64
N PHE A 97 -7.43 3.18 3.80
CA PHE A 97 -6.05 2.66 3.85
C PHE A 97 -4.99 3.77 3.79
N PRO A 98 -5.05 4.75 2.87
CA PRO A 98 -4.11 5.86 2.83
C PRO A 98 -4.09 6.67 4.14
N MET A 99 -5.25 6.91 4.74
CA MET A 99 -5.37 7.61 6.01
C MET A 99 -4.70 6.86 7.15
N ILE A 100 -5.03 5.56 7.28
CA ILE A 100 -4.48 4.70 8.33
C ILE A 100 -2.96 4.59 8.20
N ALA A 101 -2.44 4.42 6.97
CA ALA A 101 -1.01 4.33 6.70
C ALA A 101 -0.28 5.62 7.05
N ALA A 102 -0.76 6.77 6.57
CA ALA A 102 -0.15 8.08 6.84
C ALA A 102 -0.17 8.41 8.33
N TYR A 103 -1.29 8.21 9.01
CA TYR A 103 -1.40 8.50 10.44
C TYR A 103 -0.59 7.54 11.30
N ALA A 104 -0.48 6.27 10.93
CA ALA A 104 0.41 5.31 11.61
C ALA A 104 1.89 5.72 11.46
N TYR A 105 2.29 6.17 10.28
CA TYR A 105 3.64 6.69 10.01
C TYR A 105 3.94 7.94 10.85
N HIS A 106 3.02 8.90 10.88
CA HIS A 106 3.18 10.11 11.70
C HIS A 106 3.18 9.80 13.20
N ALA A 107 2.35 8.87 13.67
CA ALA A 107 2.37 8.44 15.06
C ALA A 107 3.71 7.80 15.43
N TYR A 108 4.25 6.92 14.58
CA TYR A 108 5.58 6.35 14.77
C TYR A 108 6.66 7.43 14.84
N ASN A 109 6.69 8.35 13.89
CA ASN A 109 7.69 9.43 13.89
C ASN A 109 7.54 10.37 15.09
N HIS A 110 6.31 10.60 15.54
CA HIS A 110 6.04 11.45 16.71
C HIS A 110 6.59 10.83 18.00
N TYR A 111 6.30 9.57 18.26
CA TYR A 111 6.67 8.91 19.52
C TYR A 111 8.09 8.36 19.55
N GLU A 112 8.65 7.98 18.40
CA GLU A 112 9.96 7.32 18.32
C GLU A 112 11.07 8.22 17.76
N LYS A 113 10.71 9.34 17.11
CA LYS A 113 11.68 10.26 16.48
C LYS A 113 11.48 11.72 16.87
N ASP A 114 10.68 11.99 17.90
CA ASP A 114 10.41 13.35 18.44
C ASP A 114 9.93 14.35 17.36
N GLN A 115 9.24 13.86 16.30
CA GLN A 115 8.67 14.72 15.27
C GLN A 115 7.25 15.16 15.61
N SER A 116 6.76 16.19 14.95
CA SER A 116 5.37 16.64 15.12
C SER A 116 4.39 15.59 14.60
N MET A 117 3.27 15.42 15.29
CA MET A 117 2.16 14.60 14.78
C MET A 117 1.33 15.40 13.79
N TYR A 118 1.24 14.93 12.55
CA TYR A 118 0.42 15.54 11.50
C TYR A 118 -0.83 14.71 11.26
N ILE A 119 -2.00 15.35 11.28
CA ILE A 119 -3.30 14.74 11.01
C ILE A 119 -4.00 15.59 9.95
N HIS A 120 -3.47 15.59 8.73
CA HIS A 120 -4.10 16.25 7.60
C HIS A 120 -5.32 15.45 7.13
N ARG A 121 -6.42 16.15 6.88
CA ARG A 121 -7.65 15.51 6.38
C ARG A 121 -7.60 15.38 4.87
N PRO A 122 -8.15 14.28 4.31
CA PRO A 122 -8.31 14.18 2.86
C PRO A 122 -9.25 15.26 2.34
N GLU A 123 -9.06 15.64 1.08
CA GLU A 123 -9.92 16.57 0.33
C GLU A 123 -10.71 15.81 -0.72
N LYS A 124 -11.98 16.17 -0.89
CA LYS A 124 -12.93 15.47 -1.77
C LYS A 124 -12.51 15.47 -3.24
N GLU A 125 -11.93 16.58 -3.70
CA GLU A 125 -11.56 16.79 -5.10
C GLU A 125 -10.26 16.08 -5.51
N LEU A 126 -9.47 15.61 -4.54
CA LEU A 126 -8.19 14.95 -4.78
C LEU A 126 -8.37 13.43 -5.00
N SER A 127 -7.49 12.86 -5.83
CA SER A 127 -7.39 11.40 -6.00
C SER A 127 -6.88 10.70 -4.74
N ILE A 128 -6.96 9.37 -4.71
CA ILE A 128 -6.36 8.55 -3.64
C ILE A 128 -4.85 8.83 -3.52
N ALA A 129 -4.13 8.90 -4.63
CA ALA A 129 -2.69 9.20 -4.65
C ALA A 129 -2.37 10.60 -4.13
N GLU A 130 -3.10 11.61 -4.59
CA GLU A 130 -2.95 13.00 -4.13
C GLU A 130 -3.25 13.14 -2.65
N ASN A 131 -4.34 12.54 -2.18
CA ASN A 131 -4.72 12.54 -0.76
C ASN A 131 -3.67 11.84 0.11
N PHE A 132 -3.08 10.73 -0.37
CA PHE A 132 -2.01 10.07 0.35
C PHE A 132 -0.78 10.97 0.51
N LEU A 133 -0.31 11.62 -0.56
CA LEU A 133 0.80 12.57 -0.51
C LEU A 133 0.50 13.75 0.40
N ARG A 134 -0.68 14.33 0.28
CA ARG A 134 -1.16 15.41 1.15
C ARG A 134 -1.12 15.03 2.63
N MET A 135 -1.60 13.85 2.98
CA MET A 135 -1.62 13.39 4.36
C MET A 135 -0.24 13.00 4.88
N LEU A 136 0.64 12.52 4.00
CA LEU A 136 1.98 12.07 4.35
C LEU A 136 2.95 13.23 4.60
N ARG A 137 2.76 14.36 3.92
CA ARG A 137 3.70 15.49 3.97
C ARG A 137 3.30 16.52 5.02
N PRO A 138 4.26 17.00 5.84
CA PRO A 138 3.98 17.99 6.86
C PRO A 138 3.35 19.27 6.34
N ASP A 139 3.79 19.72 5.15
CA ASP A 139 3.34 20.94 4.46
C ASP A 139 2.14 20.73 3.53
N THR A 140 1.65 19.48 3.41
CA THR A 140 0.58 19.07 2.49
C THR A 140 0.90 19.24 0.99
N CYS A 141 2.12 19.63 0.63
CA CYS A 141 2.50 19.96 -0.73
C CYS A 141 3.00 18.75 -1.51
N PHE A 142 2.64 18.69 -2.77
CA PHE A 142 3.13 17.71 -3.74
C PHE A 142 3.07 18.31 -5.16
N THR A 143 3.87 17.77 -6.06
CA THR A 143 3.84 18.13 -7.48
C THR A 143 2.95 17.19 -8.26
N ASP A 144 2.47 17.64 -9.44
CA ASP A 144 1.69 16.79 -10.35
C ASP A 144 2.46 15.53 -10.78
N LEU A 145 3.79 15.64 -10.92
CA LEU A 145 4.63 14.50 -11.25
C LEU A 145 4.64 13.46 -10.14
N GLU A 146 4.79 13.87 -8.89
CA GLU A 146 4.78 12.96 -7.73
C GLU A 146 3.43 12.27 -7.57
N ALA A 147 2.34 13.00 -7.71
CA ALA A 147 0.99 12.44 -7.70
C ALA A 147 0.81 11.41 -8.82
N ARG A 148 1.26 11.73 -10.04
CA ARG A 148 1.19 10.84 -11.19
C ARG A 148 2.02 9.57 -11.01
N VAL A 149 3.24 9.69 -10.50
CA VAL A 149 4.12 8.54 -10.23
C VAL A 149 3.47 7.62 -9.20
N LEU A 150 2.92 8.18 -8.13
CA LEU A 150 2.25 7.38 -7.09
C LEU A 150 0.98 6.72 -7.62
N ASP A 151 0.16 7.42 -8.39
CA ASP A 151 -1.07 6.91 -9.01
C ASP A 151 -0.77 5.68 -9.88
N ILE A 152 0.25 5.77 -10.75
CA ILE A 152 0.72 4.64 -11.57
C ILE A 152 1.30 3.52 -10.71
N ALA A 153 2.07 3.84 -9.68
CA ALA A 153 2.65 2.84 -8.78
C ALA A 153 1.54 2.05 -8.05
N LEU A 154 0.50 2.73 -7.58
CA LEU A 154 -0.66 2.09 -6.96
C LEU A 154 -1.38 1.14 -7.94
N LEU A 155 -1.59 1.56 -9.20
CA LEU A 155 -2.16 0.69 -10.23
C LEU A 155 -1.31 -0.56 -10.45
N LEU A 156 0.01 -0.42 -10.58
CA LEU A 156 0.93 -1.55 -10.85
C LEU A 156 1.00 -2.55 -9.69
N HIS A 157 0.69 -2.13 -8.47
CA HIS A 157 0.67 -2.99 -7.28
C HIS A 157 -0.71 -3.56 -6.95
N MET A 158 -1.74 -3.24 -7.73
CA MET A 158 -3.12 -3.58 -7.42
C MET A 158 -3.41 -5.06 -7.65
N GLU A 159 -2.82 -5.65 -8.70
CA GLU A 159 -3.07 -7.02 -9.12
C GLU A 159 -1.86 -7.60 -9.87
N HIS A 160 -1.47 -8.83 -9.58
CA HIS A 160 -0.43 -9.56 -10.30
C HIS A 160 -0.72 -11.09 -10.40
N GLY A 161 -1.98 -11.48 -10.36
CA GLY A 161 -2.43 -12.87 -10.39
C GLY A 161 -2.76 -13.46 -9.02
N GLY A 162 -3.57 -14.51 -9.03
CA GLY A 162 -4.14 -15.11 -7.82
C GLY A 162 -3.20 -16.02 -7.02
N GLY A 163 -1.93 -16.17 -7.43
CA GLY A 163 -1.00 -17.16 -6.90
C GLY A 163 -0.16 -16.71 -5.69
N ASN A 164 -0.39 -15.51 -5.15
CA ASN A 164 0.37 -15.03 -3.98
C ASN A 164 -0.28 -15.43 -2.65
N ASN A 165 0.54 -15.46 -1.58
CA ASN A 165 0.09 -15.89 -0.26
C ASN A 165 -1.03 -15.02 0.33
N SER A 166 -1.04 -13.72 0.11
CA SER A 166 -2.09 -12.84 0.63
C SER A 166 -3.42 -13.07 -0.07
N THR A 167 -3.43 -13.27 -1.39
CA THR A 167 -4.64 -13.66 -2.13
C THR A 167 -5.14 -15.04 -1.71
N PHE A 168 -4.24 -16.00 -1.53
CA PHE A 168 -4.60 -17.32 -1.02
C PHE A 168 -5.21 -17.24 0.38
N THR A 169 -4.58 -16.48 1.29
CA THR A 169 -5.11 -16.23 2.63
C THR A 169 -6.49 -15.58 2.60
N THR A 170 -6.68 -14.57 1.73
CA THR A 170 -7.98 -13.93 1.50
C THR A 170 -9.05 -14.97 1.15
N ARG A 171 -8.78 -15.83 0.17
CA ARG A 171 -9.73 -16.86 -0.27
C ARG A 171 -10.03 -17.89 0.82
N VAL A 172 -9.00 -18.35 1.55
CA VAL A 172 -9.17 -19.34 2.64
C VAL A 172 -10.02 -18.74 3.76
N VAL A 173 -9.71 -17.53 4.23
CA VAL A 173 -10.48 -16.92 5.33
C VAL A 173 -11.89 -16.52 4.88
N THR A 174 -12.06 -16.05 3.63
CA THR A 174 -13.40 -15.79 3.07
C THR A 174 -14.25 -17.05 3.01
N SER A 175 -13.67 -18.19 2.63
CA SER A 175 -14.41 -19.46 2.52
C SER A 175 -14.94 -19.98 3.86
N SER A 176 -14.41 -19.50 4.98
CA SER A 176 -14.92 -19.82 6.32
C SER A 176 -16.11 -18.96 6.75
N GLY A 177 -16.54 -17.99 5.92
CA GLY A 177 -17.61 -17.06 6.26
C GLY A 177 -17.19 -15.94 7.23
N SER A 178 -15.92 -15.61 7.27
CA SER A 178 -15.40 -14.48 8.05
C SER A 178 -15.79 -13.13 7.45
N ASP A 179 -15.89 -12.10 8.31
CA ASP A 179 -16.17 -10.73 7.89
C ASP A 179 -15.02 -10.11 7.07
N THR A 180 -15.32 -9.10 6.26
CA THR A 180 -14.39 -8.45 5.35
C THR A 180 -13.16 -7.89 6.07
N TYR A 181 -13.31 -7.31 7.27
CA TYR A 181 -12.20 -6.71 8.02
C TYR A 181 -11.22 -7.78 8.49
N SER A 182 -11.72 -8.90 9.00
CA SER A 182 -10.92 -10.06 9.42
C SER A 182 -10.18 -10.68 8.24
N VAL A 183 -10.85 -10.82 7.09
CA VAL A 183 -10.26 -11.35 5.85
C VAL A 183 -9.09 -10.47 5.39
N ILE A 184 -9.29 -9.17 5.29
CA ILE A 184 -8.26 -8.24 4.82
C ILE A 184 -7.13 -8.11 5.83
N ALA A 185 -7.41 -8.11 7.13
CA ALA A 185 -6.38 -8.11 8.16
C ALA A 185 -5.51 -9.39 8.12
N ALA A 186 -6.10 -10.55 7.86
CA ALA A 186 -5.36 -11.80 7.67
C ALA A 186 -4.48 -11.75 6.41
N ALA A 187 -4.99 -11.22 5.31
CA ALA A 187 -4.24 -11.02 4.07
C ALA A 187 -3.05 -10.07 4.27
N MET A 188 -3.23 -8.97 5.00
CA MET A 188 -2.15 -8.04 5.35
C MET A 188 -1.12 -8.68 6.28
N SER A 189 -1.54 -9.51 7.23
CA SER A 189 -0.64 -10.27 8.09
C SER A 189 0.23 -11.24 7.29
N SER A 190 -0.33 -11.86 6.26
CA SER A 190 0.42 -12.67 5.31
C SER A 190 1.40 -11.81 4.48
N LEU A 191 0.93 -10.67 3.95
CA LEU A 191 1.73 -9.78 3.10
C LEU A 191 2.94 -9.22 3.84
N LYS A 192 2.82 -8.84 5.12
CA LYS A 192 3.95 -8.28 5.89
C LYS A 192 5.06 -9.29 6.21
N GLY A 193 4.85 -10.57 5.97
CA GLY A 193 5.86 -11.61 6.18
C GLY A 193 7.11 -11.37 5.33
N LYS A 194 8.29 -11.56 5.92
CA LYS A 194 9.60 -11.31 5.25
C LYS A 194 9.77 -12.07 3.93
N LYS A 195 9.15 -13.23 3.79
CA LYS A 195 9.22 -14.05 2.57
C LYS A 195 8.24 -13.61 1.48
N HIS A 196 7.20 -12.85 1.82
CA HIS A 196 6.18 -12.39 0.88
C HIS A 196 6.33 -10.91 0.54
N GLY A 197 6.11 -10.00 1.49
CA GLY A 197 6.18 -8.55 1.27
C GLY A 197 7.53 -7.89 1.58
N GLY A 198 8.57 -8.69 1.87
CA GLY A 198 9.88 -8.17 2.25
C GLY A 198 10.75 -7.63 1.10
N ALA A 199 10.34 -7.83 -0.16
CA ALA A 199 11.16 -7.46 -1.31
C ALA A 199 11.46 -5.96 -1.38
N ASN A 200 10.47 -5.10 -1.17
CA ASN A 200 10.66 -3.65 -1.21
C ASN A 200 11.63 -3.16 -0.12
N LEU A 201 11.54 -3.72 1.08
CA LEU A 201 12.47 -3.40 2.17
C LEU A 201 13.91 -3.83 1.80
N MET A 202 14.07 -5.00 1.18
CA MET A 202 15.38 -5.47 0.73
C MET A 202 15.94 -4.59 -0.39
N VAL A 203 15.12 -4.10 -1.32
CA VAL A 203 15.54 -3.12 -2.33
C VAL A 203 16.02 -1.85 -1.66
N MET A 204 15.27 -1.28 -0.72
CA MET A 204 15.67 -0.07 0.00
C MET A 204 17.00 -0.25 0.72
N ASN A 205 17.14 -1.32 1.49
CA ASN A 205 18.37 -1.62 2.24
C ASN A 205 19.58 -1.81 1.31
N MET A 206 19.39 -2.51 0.17
CA MET A 206 20.44 -2.66 -0.84
C MET A 206 20.80 -1.31 -1.48
N MET A 207 19.83 -0.46 -1.79
CA MET A 207 20.10 0.87 -2.35
C MET A 207 20.83 1.77 -1.34
N ASP A 208 20.52 1.67 -0.05
CA ASP A 208 21.24 2.41 0.99
C ASP A 208 22.67 1.89 1.14
N ASP A 209 22.90 0.58 1.08
CA ASP A 209 24.22 -0.03 1.06
C ASP A 209 25.04 0.41 -0.19
N ILE A 210 24.41 0.48 -1.36
CA ILE A 210 25.05 1.02 -2.57
C ILE A 210 25.46 2.49 -2.37
N LYS A 211 24.58 3.32 -1.80
CA LYS A 211 24.87 4.74 -1.54
C LYS A 211 26.01 4.95 -0.54
N GLU A 212 26.19 4.05 0.41
CA GLU A 212 27.31 4.12 1.36
C GLU A 212 28.65 3.77 0.72
N HIS A 213 28.65 2.92 -0.31
CA HIS A 213 29.88 2.35 -0.87
C HIS A 213 30.28 2.92 -2.24
N VAL A 214 29.35 3.46 -3.02
CA VAL A 214 29.59 4.13 -4.29
C VAL A 214 29.70 5.64 -4.06
N LYS A 215 30.82 6.25 -4.48
CA LYS A 215 31.09 7.67 -4.24
C LYS A 215 30.56 8.57 -5.34
N ASP A 216 30.67 8.13 -6.58
CA ASP A 216 30.19 8.86 -7.74
C ASP A 216 29.11 8.08 -8.48
N TYR A 217 27.86 8.55 -8.35
CA TYR A 217 26.70 7.92 -9.00
C TYR A 217 26.61 8.19 -10.52
N ALA A 218 27.47 9.04 -11.06
CA ALA A 218 27.61 9.24 -12.50
C ALA A 218 28.71 8.35 -13.12
N ASP A 219 29.55 7.70 -12.29
CA ASP A 219 30.55 6.75 -12.73
C ASP A 219 29.95 5.35 -12.88
N GLU A 220 29.64 4.97 -14.12
CA GLU A 220 29.07 3.67 -14.46
C GLU A 220 30.03 2.51 -14.12
N GLU A 221 31.36 2.71 -14.18
CA GLU A 221 32.34 1.66 -13.86
C GLU A 221 32.39 1.39 -12.35
N GLU A 222 32.32 2.43 -11.52
CA GLU A 222 32.23 2.27 -10.05
C GLU A 222 30.96 1.55 -9.64
N ILE A 223 29.82 1.93 -10.24
CA ILE A 223 28.51 1.27 -10.00
C ILE A 223 28.58 -0.20 -10.43
N ALA A 224 29.06 -0.48 -11.66
CA ALA A 224 29.17 -1.85 -12.18
C ALA A 224 30.07 -2.73 -11.30
N ALA A 225 31.22 -2.21 -10.86
CA ALA A 225 32.13 -2.92 -9.97
C ALA A 225 31.48 -3.25 -8.61
N TYR A 226 30.60 -2.37 -8.09
CA TYR A 226 29.89 -2.66 -6.86
C TYR A 226 28.76 -3.68 -7.06
N LEU A 227 28.01 -3.61 -8.15
CA LEU A 227 26.99 -4.60 -8.50
C LEU A 227 27.62 -6.00 -8.71
N ASP A 228 28.82 -6.07 -9.28
CA ASP A 228 29.58 -7.34 -9.39
C ASP A 228 29.93 -7.92 -8.00
N LYS A 229 30.29 -7.08 -7.03
CA LYS A 229 30.49 -7.54 -5.64
C LYS A 229 29.21 -8.10 -5.03
N LEU A 230 28.06 -7.48 -5.30
CA LEU A 230 26.75 -7.99 -4.86
C LEU A 230 26.49 -9.38 -5.45
N LEU A 231 26.64 -9.53 -6.77
CA LEU A 231 26.41 -10.80 -7.48
C LEU A 231 27.38 -11.91 -7.03
N ASN A 232 28.62 -11.54 -6.74
CA ASN A 232 29.66 -12.45 -6.25
C ASN A 232 29.59 -12.74 -4.73
N LYS A 233 28.52 -12.33 -4.04
CA LYS A 233 28.29 -12.57 -2.61
C LYS A 233 29.32 -11.92 -1.70
N GLN A 234 29.90 -10.81 -2.12
CA GLN A 234 30.97 -10.09 -1.41
C GLN A 234 30.47 -8.82 -0.70
N ALA A 235 29.26 -8.36 -1.02
CA ALA A 235 28.69 -7.13 -0.47
C ALA A 235 27.24 -7.34 0.03
N PHE A 236 26.70 -6.36 0.73
CA PHE A 236 25.36 -6.35 1.32
C PHE A 236 25.08 -7.63 2.14
N ASP A 237 24.05 -8.39 1.80
CA ASP A 237 23.60 -9.59 2.51
C ASP A 237 24.28 -10.90 2.05
N LYS A 238 25.22 -10.81 1.14
CA LYS A 238 26.03 -11.93 0.61
C LYS A 238 25.23 -13.06 -0.04
N LYS A 239 24.03 -12.76 -0.54
CA LYS A 239 23.18 -13.76 -1.22
C LYS A 239 23.40 -13.83 -2.73
N GLY A 240 24.08 -12.84 -3.32
CA GLY A 240 24.32 -12.78 -4.75
C GLY A 240 23.07 -12.39 -5.53
N LEU A 241 22.27 -11.51 -4.99
CA LEU A 241 21.01 -11.05 -5.58
C LEU A 241 21.01 -9.53 -5.71
N ILE A 242 20.53 -9.04 -6.85
CA ILE A 242 20.14 -7.64 -7.04
C ILE A 242 18.64 -7.57 -6.85
N TYR A 243 18.22 -7.09 -5.68
CA TYR A 243 16.80 -7.00 -5.34
C TYR A 243 16.08 -5.98 -6.22
N GLY A 244 14.86 -6.29 -6.65
CA GLY A 244 14.07 -5.46 -7.57
C GLY A 244 14.33 -5.75 -9.05
N MET A 245 15.32 -6.59 -9.38
CA MET A 245 15.61 -7.03 -10.73
C MET A 245 15.14 -8.47 -10.91
N GLY A 246 14.11 -8.65 -11.73
CA GLY A 246 13.53 -9.95 -12.02
C GLY A 246 12.03 -10.04 -11.69
N PRO A 247 11.31 -10.99 -12.25
CA PRO A 247 9.87 -11.13 -11.99
C PRO A 247 9.62 -11.53 -10.53
N VAL A 248 8.72 -10.84 -9.88
CA VAL A 248 8.29 -11.05 -8.47
C VAL A 248 7.82 -12.50 -8.26
N SER A 249 7.32 -13.16 -9.29
CA SER A 249 6.89 -14.57 -9.29
C SER A 249 7.99 -15.56 -8.88
N TYR A 250 9.27 -15.27 -9.13
CA TYR A 250 10.35 -16.19 -8.74
C TYR A 250 10.69 -16.14 -7.25
N THR A 251 10.41 -15.05 -6.55
CA THR A 251 10.58 -14.99 -5.09
C THR A 251 9.48 -15.76 -4.36
N HIS A 252 8.33 -15.97 -4.99
CA HIS A 252 7.20 -16.72 -4.42
C HIS A 252 7.27 -18.24 -4.70
N LEU A 253 7.80 -18.65 -5.86
CA LEU A 253 7.91 -20.08 -6.23
C LEU A 253 8.94 -20.83 -5.37
N ARG A 254 10.01 -20.17 -4.91
CA ARG A 254 10.97 -20.80 -3.97
C ARG A 254 10.48 -20.89 -2.52
N ALA A 255 9.34 -20.33 -2.18
CA ALA A 255 8.76 -20.45 -0.85
C ALA A 255 7.90 -21.74 -0.68
N HIS A 256 7.74 -22.52 -1.75
CA HIS A 256 6.95 -23.76 -1.76
C HIS A 256 7.82 -25.02 -1.97
N GLU A 257 9.14 -24.91 -2.13
CA GLU A 257 10.12 -25.98 -2.02
C GLU A 257 10.81 -25.94 -0.64
#